data_3052b763035f35c01d063c3e47b7397b
#
_entry.id   3052b763035f35c01d063c3e47b7397b
#
_cell.length_a   1.000
_cell.length_b   1.000
_cell.length_c   1.000
_cell.angle_alpha   90.00
_cell.angle_beta   90.00
_cell.angle_gamma   90.00
#
_symmetry.space_group_name_H-M   'P 1'
#
loop_
_entity.id
_entity.type
_entity.pdbx_description
1 polymer ?
#
loop_
_entity_poly.entity_id
_entity_poly.type
_entity_poly.pdbx_seq_one_letter_code
_entity_poly.pdbx_strand_id
1 'polypeptide(L)'
;MRCNITDYQAVYIANFLTRRLPANDINKLTASLQDAQVDLTPHQVEAALFAFKSPLSKGAILADEVGLGKTIEAGIILSQHWSEHKRRLLVICPANLRKQWSSELLEKFYLPSVIMETKSFNASIENGIFNPFDTENLVICSLQFAKAKAAYIKRTNWDLVIIDEAHRLRNVYKPQNRIANTIKEAVESRKKILMTATPLQNSILELYGLVSIIDDYVFGDIKSFK
;
A
#
# COMPACT_ATOMS: atom_id res chain seq x y z
N MET A 1 -6.69 19.28 -38.38
CA MET A 1 -7.19 20.53 -37.75
C MET A 1 -6.15 21.07 -36.80
N ARG A 2 -5.59 22.27 -37.04
CA ARG A 2 -4.75 22.95 -36.04
C ARG A 2 -5.72 23.64 -35.07
N CYS A 3 -5.80 23.15 -33.82
CA CYS A 3 -6.49 23.89 -32.76
C CYS A 3 -5.69 25.15 -32.49
N ASN A 4 -6.21 26.32 -32.87
CA ASN A 4 -5.65 27.60 -32.46
C ASN A 4 -6.06 27.82 -30.99
N ILE A 5 -5.17 27.48 -30.06
CA ILE A 5 -5.33 27.75 -28.64
C ILE A 5 -4.98 29.23 -28.42
N THR A 6 -5.86 30.02 -27.83
CA THR A 6 -5.57 31.40 -27.43
C THR A 6 -4.61 31.41 -26.22
N ASP A 7 -3.87 32.50 -26.04
CA ASP A 7 -2.95 32.65 -24.90
C ASP A 7 -3.66 32.45 -23.55
N TYR A 8 -4.90 32.92 -23.42
CA TYR A 8 -5.74 32.71 -22.24
C TYR A 8 -6.04 31.22 -22.02
N GLN A 9 -6.44 30.50 -23.06
CA GLN A 9 -6.68 29.06 -22.99
C GLN A 9 -5.40 28.30 -22.67
N ALA A 10 -4.25 28.70 -23.22
CA ALA A 10 -2.96 28.09 -22.90
C ALA A 10 -2.60 28.27 -21.42
N VAL A 11 -2.77 29.48 -20.87
CA VAL A 11 -2.52 29.77 -19.45
C VAL A 11 -3.49 29.00 -18.56
N TYR A 12 -4.78 28.94 -18.94
CA TYR A 12 -5.78 28.17 -18.18
C TYR A 12 -5.44 26.68 -18.14
N ILE A 13 -5.12 26.08 -19.30
CA ILE A 13 -4.74 24.67 -19.41
C ILE A 13 -3.45 24.42 -18.64
N ALA A 14 -2.44 25.28 -18.77
CA ALA A 14 -1.19 25.14 -18.03
C ALA A 14 -1.42 25.19 -16.51
N ASN A 15 -2.25 26.13 -16.03
CA ASN A 15 -2.61 26.22 -14.61
C ASN A 15 -3.36 24.96 -14.14
N PHE A 16 -4.34 24.49 -14.93
CA PHE A 16 -5.08 23.27 -14.61
C PHE A 16 -4.19 22.04 -14.54
N LEU A 17 -3.27 21.85 -15.50
CA LEU A 17 -2.33 20.72 -15.55
C LEU A 17 -1.24 20.78 -14.47
N THR A 18 -0.88 21.97 -14.01
CA THR A 18 0.16 22.15 -12.99
C THR A 18 -0.39 22.28 -11.58
N ARG A 19 -1.72 22.38 -11.43
CA ARG A 19 -2.37 22.51 -10.11
C ARG A 19 -2.11 21.28 -9.26
N ARG A 20 -1.45 21.48 -8.13
CA ARG A 20 -1.23 20.42 -7.13
C ARG A 20 -2.42 20.39 -6.18
N LEU A 21 -3.24 19.36 -6.30
CA LEU A 21 -4.33 19.08 -5.35
C LEU A 21 -3.79 18.26 -4.17
N PRO A 22 -4.33 18.45 -2.95
CA PRO A 22 -4.01 17.60 -1.81
C PRO A 22 -4.29 16.12 -2.11
N ALA A 23 -3.60 15.20 -1.45
CA ALA A 23 -3.77 13.76 -1.68
C ALA A 23 -5.21 13.28 -1.36
N ASN A 24 -5.92 14.00 -0.52
CA ASN A 24 -7.29 13.71 -0.09
C ASN A 24 -8.37 14.50 -0.87
N ASP A 25 -8.03 15.11 -2.00
CA ASP A 25 -9.00 15.80 -2.86
C ASP A 25 -9.81 14.78 -3.67
N ILE A 26 -11.14 14.87 -3.57
CA ILE A 26 -12.06 13.94 -4.26
C ILE A 26 -11.89 14.04 -5.79
N ASN A 27 -11.67 15.23 -6.33
CA ASN A 27 -11.49 15.41 -7.78
C ASN A 27 -10.22 14.71 -8.25
N LYS A 28 -9.16 14.73 -7.44
CA LYS A 28 -7.91 14.03 -7.73
C LYS A 28 -8.12 12.52 -7.72
N LEU A 29 -8.83 12.01 -6.72
CA LEU A 29 -9.18 10.60 -6.62
C LEU A 29 -10.04 10.17 -7.81
N THR A 30 -11.07 10.94 -8.15
CA THR A 30 -11.92 10.67 -9.32
C THR A 30 -11.10 10.62 -10.61
N ALA A 31 -10.18 11.56 -10.82
CA ALA A 31 -9.32 11.56 -12.00
C ALA A 31 -8.40 10.32 -12.06
N SER A 32 -7.90 9.82 -10.92
CA SER A 32 -7.06 8.63 -10.87
C SER A 32 -7.83 7.32 -11.10
N LEU A 33 -9.15 7.35 -10.98
CA LEU A 33 -10.04 6.20 -11.13
C LEU A 33 -10.87 6.26 -12.42
N GLN A 34 -10.61 7.23 -13.31
CA GLN A 34 -11.40 7.44 -14.51
C GLN A 34 -11.45 6.21 -15.42
N ASP A 35 -10.37 5.43 -15.45
CA ASP A 35 -10.25 4.21 -16.25
C ASP A 35 -10.57 2.93 -15.44
N ALA A 36 -10.86 3.03 -14.15
CA ALA A 36 -11.10 1.86 -13.30
C ALA A 36 -12.42 1.16 -13.69
N GLN A 37 -12.35 -0.16 -13.89
CA GLN A 37 -13.52 -1.01 -14.20
C GLN A 37 -14.08 -1.63 -12.92
N VAL A 38 -14.58 -0.77 -12.03
CA VAL A 38 -15.14 -1.22 -10.77
C VAL A 38 -16.30 -0.33 -10.33
N ASP A 39 -17.37 -0.95 -9.87
CA ASP A 39 -18.46 -0.23 -9.20
C ASP A 39 -18.02 0.13 -7.79
N LEU A 40 -17.71 1.41 -7.61
CA LEU A 40 -17.25 1.92 -6.33
C LEU A 40 -18.44 2.17 -5.40
N THR A 41 -18.34 1.67 -4.19
CA THR A 41 -19.31 1.97 -3.14
C THR A 41 -18.82 3.14 -2.28
N PRO A 42 -19.74 3.93 -1.70
CA PRO A 42 -19.36 5.10 -0.89
C PRO A 42 -18.37 4.78 0.23
N HIS A 43 -18.54 3.65 0.93
CA HIS A 43 -17.64 3.27 2.04
C HIS A 43 -16.21 2.98 1.56
N GLN A 44 -16.02 2.38 0.38
CA GLN A 44 -14.68 2.13 -0.17
C GLN A 44 -13.94 3.42 -0.50
N VAL A 45 -14.66 4.41 -1.02
CA VAL A 45 -14.11 5.75 -1.29
C VAL A 45 -13.76 6.44 0.03
N GLU A 46 -14.64 6.37 1.03
CA GLU A 46 -14.40 6.94 2.36
C GLU A 46 -13.20 6.30 3.05
N ALA A 47 -13.07 4.96 2.98
CA ALA A 47 -11.91 4.25 3.52
C ALA A 47 -10.60 4.70 2.84
N ALA A 48 -10.58 4.85 1.51
CA ALA A 48 -9.42 5.36 0.80
C ALA A 48 -9.09 6.82 1.18
N LEU A 49 -10.11 7.69 1.26
CA LEU A 49 -9.94 9.08 1.71
C LEU A 49 -9.42 9.15 3.15
N PHE A 50 -9.92 8.29 4.04
CA PHE A 50 -9.41 8.17 5.41
C PHE A 50 -7.94 7.77 5.40
N ALA A 51 -7.52 6.82 4.58
CA ALA A 51 -6.12 6.41 4.49
C ALA A 51 -5.20 7.56 4.06
N PHE A 52 -5.66 8.46 3.18
CA PHE A 52 -4.91 9.66 2.79
C PHE A 52 -4.88 10.74 3.87
N LYS A 53 -5.93 10.82 4.70
CA LYS A 53 -6.08 11.80 5.81
C LYS A 53 -5.63 11.25 7.15
N SER A 54 -5.16 10.01 7.19
CA SER A 54 -4.88 9.30 8.45
C SER A 54 -4.15 10.18 9.46
N PRO A 55 -4.59 10.21 10.72
CA PRO A 55 -3.90 10.92 11.79
C PRO A 55 -2.56 10.27 12.13
N LEU A 56 -2.34 9.02 11.70
CA LEU A 56 -1.06 8.34 11.88
C LEU A 56 -0.08 8.82 10.81
N SER A 57 1.04 9.38 11.22
CA SER A 57 2.02 10.02 10.34
C SER A 57 2.54 9.11 9.22
N LYS A 58 2.59 7.80 9.45
CA LYS A 58 3.19 6.81 8.55
C LYS A 58 2.19 5.83 7.96
N GLY A 59 0.89 6.06 8.05
CA GLY A 59 -0.10 5.18 7.40
C GLY A 59 -1.44 5.07 8.08
N ALA A 60 -2.19 4.01 7.77
CA ALA A 60 -3.53 3.75 8.31
C ALA A 60 -3.78 2.25 8.50
N ILE A 61 -4.80 1.93 9.31
CA ILE A 61 -5.40 0.60 9.41
C ILE A 61 -6.77 0.67 8.77
N LEU A 62 -7.02 -0.17 7.75
CA LEU A 62 -8.32 -0.41 7.16
C LEU A 62 -8.86 -1.72 7.74
N ALA A 63 -9.94 -1.60 8.50
CA ALA A 63 -10.45 -2.70 9.35
C ALA A 63 -11.84 -3.15 8.95
N ASP A 64 -12.16 -3.11 7.66
CA ASP A 64 -13.46 -3.50 7.14
C ASP A 64 -13.67 -5.02 7.16
N GLU A 65 -14.93 -5.44 7.24
CA GLU A 65 -15.31 -6.85 7.28
C GLU A 65 -14.87 -7.62 6.03
N VAL A 66 -14.84 -8.95 6.15
CA VAL A 66 -14.55 -9.83 5.01
C VAL A 66 -15.65 -9.65 3.95
N GLY A 67 -15.24 -9.48 2.69
CA GLY A 67 -16.18 -9.37 1.56
C GLY A 67 -16.60 -7.94 1.21
N LEU A 68 -16.29 -6.92 2.00
CA LEU A 68 -16.62 -5.52 1.69
C LEU A 68 -15.70 -4.87 0.66
N GLY A 69 -14.74 -5.64 0.11
CA GLY A 69 -13.91 -5.18 -0.99
C GLY A 69 -12.62 -4.47 -0.57
N LYS A 70 -11.95 -4.90 0.49
CA LYS A 70 -10.64 -4.37 0.91
C LYS A 70 -9.61 -4.26 -0.23
N THR A 71 -9.62 -5.22 -1.15
CA THR A 71 -8.77 -5.15 -2.36
C THR A 71 -9.12 -3.95 -3.24
N ILE A 72 -10.41 -3.57 -3.28
CA ILE A 72 -10.87 -2.38 -4.01
C ILE A 72 -10.37 -1.11 -3.33
N GLU A 73 -10.49 -1.00 -2.01
CA GLU A 73 -9.97 0.14 -1.24
C GLU A 73 -8.47 0.33 -1.47
N ALA A 74 -7.73 -0.78 -1.39
CA ALA A 74 -6.31 -0.77 -1.70
C ALA A 74 -6.01 -0.40 -3.16
N GLY A 75 -6.80 -0.91 -4.11
CA GLY A 75 -6.71 -0.58 -5.53
C GLY A 75 -6.90 0.91 -5.78
N ILE A 76 -7.88 1.54 -5.12
CA ILE A 76 -8.12 2.99 -5.17
C ILE A 76 -6.87 3.75 -4.70
N ILE A 77 -6.30 3.36 -3.55
CA ILE A 77 -5.12 4.01 -2.97
C ILE A 77 -3.90 3.84 -3.89
N LEU A 78 -3.70 2.62 -4.41
CA LEU A 78 -2.60 2.31 -5.33
C LEU A 78 -2.73 3.08 -6.65
N SER A 79 -3.95 3.19 -7.22
CA SER A 79 -4.22 3.93 -8.45
C SER A 79 -3.88 5.41 -8.31
N GLN A 80 -4.21 6.03 -7.17
CA GLN A 80 -3.84 7.42 -6.93
C GLN A 80 -2.32 7.59 -6.83
N HIS A 81 -1.61 6.71 -6.11
CA HIS A 81 -0.15 6.76 -6.06
C HIS A 81 0.45 6.57 -7.46
N TRP A 82 -0.10 5.64 -8.24
CA TRP A 82 0.34 5.37 -9.60
C TRP A 82 0.14 6.58 -10.52
N SER A 83 -1.00 7.25 -10.44
CA SER A 83 -1.29 8.48 -11.19
C SER A 83 -0.36 9.65 -10.81
N GLU A 84 0.15 9.62 -9.57
CA GLU A 84 1.16 10.57 -9.08
C GLU A 84 2.61 10.19 -9.49
N HIS A 85 2.78 9.25 -10.42
CA HIS A 85 4.08 8.70 -10.84
C HIS A 85 4.89 8.04 -9.71
N LYS A 86 4.25 7.64 -8.62
CA LYS A 86 4.87 6.84 -7.55
C LYS A 86 4.84 5.37 -7.97
N ARG A 87 6.00 4.80 -8.22
CA ARG A 87 6.14 3.45 -8.77
C ARG A 87 6.61 2.41 -7.76
N ARG A 88 7.21 2.85 -6.66
CA ARG A 88 7.71 1.95 -5.61
C ARG A 88 6.58 1.51 -4.69
N LEU A 89 5.73 0.60 -5.19
CA LEU A 89 4.54 0.10 -4.50
C LEU A 89 4.72 -1.37 -4.17
N LEU A 90 4.51 -1.72 -2.89
CA LEU A 90 4.64 -3.09 -2.40
C LEU A 90 3.33 -3.57 -1.77
N VAL A 91 2.87 -4.73 -2.19
CA VAL A 91 1.77 -5.47 -1.54
C VAL A 91 2.33 -6.75 -0.92
N ILE A 92 2.18 -6.88 0.39
CA ILE A 92 2.52 -8.09 1.15
C ILE A 92 1.20 -8.75 1.54
N CYS A 93 0.93 -9.95 1.00
CA CYS A 93 -0.32 -10.66 1.21
C CYS A 93 -0.09 -12.14 1.53
N PRO A 94 -1.13 -12.91 1.90
CA PRO A 94 -1.06 -14.37 1.98
C PRO A 94 -0.60 -14.99 0.66
N ALA A 95 0.21 -16.05 0.72
CA ALA A 95 0.82 -16.67 -0.45
C ALA A 95 -0.20 -17.15 -1.50
N ASN A 96 -1.36 -17.62 -1.05
CA ASN A 96 -2.46 -18.08 -1.91
C ASN A 96 -3.22 -16.94 -2.61
N LEU A 97 -3.14 -15.71 -2.10
CA LEU A 97 -3.85 -14.55 -2.64
C LEU A 97 -3.04 -13.74 -3.66
N ARG A 98 -1.74 -14.01 -3.83
CA ARG A 98 -0.86 -13.22 -4.71
C ARG A 98 -1.36 -13.13 -6.15
N LYS A 99 -1.84 -14.24 -6.72
CA LYS A 99 -2.37 -14.28 -8.08
C LYS A 99 -3.68 -13.50 -8.18
N GLN A 100 -4.57 -13.65 -7.20
CA GLN A 100 -5.81 -12.90 -7.13
C GLN A 100 -5.53 -11.39 -7.05
N TRP A 101 -4.61 -10.97 -6.19
CA TRP A 101 -4.18 -9.57 -6.11
C TRP A 101 -3.70 -9.05 -7.46
N SER A 102 -2.84 -9.82 -8.14
CA SER A 102 -2.31 -9.43 -9.46
C SER A 102 -3.40 -9.31 -10.53
N SER A 103 -4.34 -10.28 -10.60
CA SER A 103 -5.47 -10.24 -11.52
C SER A 103 -6.40 -9.06 -11.22
N GLU A 104 -6.80 -8.87 -9.96
CA GLU A 104 -7.71 -7.79 -9.59
C GLU A 104 -7.14 -6.40 -9.85
N LEU A 105 -5.84 -6.20 -9.55
CA LEU A 105 -5.17 -4.92 -9.83
C LEU A 105 -5.09 -4.64 -11.34
N LEU A 106 -4.83 -5.66 -12.15
CA LEU A 106 -4.76 -5.50 -13.60
C LEU A 106 -6.14 -5.30 -14.22
N GLU A 107 -7.11 -6.15 -13.87
CA GLU A 107 -8.43 -6.17 -14.49
C GLU A 107 -9.28 -4.96 -14.08
N LYS A 108 -9.21 -4.56 -12.81
CA LYS A 108 -10.05 -3.50 -12.26
C LYS A 108 -9.42 -2.11 -12.31
N PHE A 109 -8.10 -2.02 -12.22
CA PHE A 109 -7.37 -0.75 -12.08
C PHE A 109 -6.29 -0.52 -13.13
N TYR A 110 -6.08 -1.45 -14.06
CA TYR A 110 -5.00 -1.40 -15.06
C TYR A 110 -3.60 -1.19 -14.45
N LEU A 111 -3.39 -1.68 -13.23
CA LEU A 111 -2.12 -1.58 -12.53
C LEU A 111 -1.24 -2.80 -12.84
N PRO A 112 -0.14 -2.64 -13.59
CA PRO A 112 0.76 -3.73 -13.86
C PRO A 112 1.52 -4.13 -12.58
N SER A 113 1.55 -5.43 -12.30
CA SER A 113 2.21 -5.95 -11.12
C SER A 113 3.11 -7.13 -11.42
N VAL A 114 4.10 -7.35 -10.58
CA VAL A 114 4.99 -8.51 -10.61
C VAL A 114 4.89 -9.29 -9.31
N ILE A 115 4.63 -10.59 -9.42
CA ILE A 115 4.67 -11.49 -8.27
C ILE A 115 6.11 -11.88 -8.01
N MET A 116 6.66 -11.38 -6.90
CA MET A 116 8.02 -11.68 -6.48
C MET A 116 8.02 -12.91 -5.58
N GLU A 117 8.73 -13.94 -6.03
CA GLU A 117 8.91 -15.19 -5.31
C GLU A 117 10.35 -15.71 -5.48
N THR A 118 10.74 -16.75 -4.75
CA THR A 118 12.13 -17.22 -4.72
C THR A 118 12.69 -17.48 -6.11
N LYS A 119 11.91 -18.10 -6.99
CA LYS A 119 12.35 -18.42 -8.35
C LYS A 119 12.62 -17.17 -9.18
N SER A 120 11.66 -16.24 -9.25
CA SER A 120 11.80 -15.00 -10.02
C SER A 120 12.89 -14.10 -9.44
N PHE A 121 13.00 -14.04 -8.12
CA PHE A 121 14.03 -13.27 -7.43
C PHE A 121 15.44 -13.77 -7.75
N ASN A 122 15.66 -15.09 -7.62
CA ASN A 122 16.98 -15.67 -7.90
C ASN A 122 17.37 -15.52 -9.38
N ALA A 123 16.43 -15.74 -10.31
CA ALA A 123 16.66 -15.48 -11.73
C ALA A 123 17.06 -14.03 -12.01
N SER A 124 16.45 -13.06 -11.33
CA SER A 124 16.82 -11.65 -11.47
C SER A 124 18.24 -11.38 -10.95
N ILE A 125 18.64 -11.99 -9.83
CA ILE A 125 20.00 -11.87 -9.29
C ILE A 125 21.02 -12.52 -10.26
N GLU A 126 20.72 -13.69 -10.78
CA GLU A 126 21.56 -14.40 -11.77
C GLU A 126 21.75 -13.57 -13.04
N ASN A 127 20.74 -12.81 -13.44
CA ASN A 127 20.80 -11.86 -14.55
C ASN A 127 21.51 -10.53 -14.20
N GLY A 128 22.14 -10.43 -13.03
CA GLY A 128 22.93 -9.28 -12.63
C GLY A 128 22.13 -8.12 -12.04
N ILE A 129 20.83 -8.29 -11.74
CA ILE A 129 20.00 -7.27 -11.09
C ILE A 129 20.37 -7.22 -9.61
N PHE A 130 20.95 -6.12 -9.17
CA PHE A 130 21.43 -5.94 -7.79
C PHE A 130 20.30 -6.02 -6.75
N ASN A 131 19.14 -5.41 -7.05
CA ASN A 131 17.96 -5.47 -6.20
C ASN A 131 16.71 -5.71 -7.05
N PRO A 132 16.17 -6.93 -7.10
CA PRO A 132 14.97 -7.25 -7.88
C PRO A 132 13.70 -6.52 -7.47
N PHE A 133 13.67 -5.92 -6.27
CA PHE A 133 12.56 -5.06 -5.84
C PHE A 133 12.61 -3.66 -6.47
N ASP A 134 13.73 -3.30 -7.08
CA ASP A 134 13.91 -2.00 -7.73
C ASP A 134 13.34 -2.03 -9.15
N THR A 135 12.02 -2.09 -9.25
CA THR A 135 11.24 -2.19 -10.49
C THR A 135 10.21 -1.08 -10.55
N GLU A 136 9.78 -0.70 -11.75
CA GLU A 136 8.69 0.25 -11.96
C GLU A 136 7.30 -0.38 -11.86
N ASN A 137 7.21 -1.70 -11.84
CA ASN A 137 5.96 -2.41 -11.61
C ASN A 137 5.66 -2.50 -10.12
N LEU A 138 4.36 -2.54 -9.78
CA LEU A 138 3.91 -2.85 -8.43
C LEU A 138 4.37 -4.26 -8.05
N VAL A 139 4.97 -4.41 -6.88
CA VAL A 139 5.48 -5.70 -6.40
C VAL A 139 4.49 -6.36 -5.45
N ILE A 140 4.19 -7.63 -5.70
CA ILE A 140 3.37 -8.45 -4.82
C ILE A 140 4.22 -9.59 -4.28
N CYS A 141 4.24 -9.80 -2.97
CA CYS A 141 4.96 -10.92 -2.37
C CYS A 141 4.23 -11.49 -1.13
N SER A 142 4.67 -12.66 -0.68
CA SER A 142 4.12 -13.26 0.55
C SER A 142 4.85 -12.76 1.80
N LEU A 143 4.18 -12.86 2.98
CA LEU A 143 4.77 -12.56 4.28
C LEU A 143 6.08 -13.34 4.53
N GLN A 144 6.10 -14.63 4.17
CA GLN A 144 7.29 -15.47 4.34
C GLN A 144 8.44 -15.02 3.44
N PHE A 145 8.11 -14.67 2.18
CA PHE A 145 9.09 -14.16 1.25
C PHE A 145 9.61 -12.79 1.66
N ALA A 146 8.71 -11.89 2.11
CA ALA A 146 9.07 -10.58 2.63
C ALA A 146 10.05 -10.68 3.81
N LYS A 147 9.77 -11.59 4.77
CA LYS A 147 10.71 -11.90 5.86
C LYS A 147 12.06 -12.38 5.33
N ALA A 148 12.08 -13.34 4.40
CA ALA A 148 13.31 -13.92 3.88
C ALA A 148 14.17 -12.91 3.10
N LYS A 149 13.54 -11.91 2.49
CA LYS A 149 14.18 -10.87 1.67
C LYS A 149 14.12 -9.47 2.31
N ALA A 150 13.92 -9.40 3.62
CA ALA A 150 13.75 -8.15 4.37
C ALA A 150 14.87 -7.13 4.16
N ALA A 151 16.12 -7.59 4.02
CA ALA A 151 17.27 -6.72 3.77
C ALA A 151 17.16 -5.96 2.42
N TYR A 152 16.62 -6.59 1.41
CA TYR A 152 16.36 -5.95 0.10
C TYR A 152 15.18 -5.01 0.17
N ILE A 153 14.08 -5.41 0.85
CA ILE A 153 12.90 -4.56 1.06
C ILE A 153 13.31 -3.29 1.81
N LYS A 154 14.12 -3.40 2.86
CA LYS A 154 14.61 -2.24 3.65
C LYS A 154 15.41 -1.26 2.81
N ARG A 155 16.20 -1.74 1.84
CA ARG A 155 17.01 -0.92 0.94
C ARG A 155 16.19 -0.21 -0.14
N THR A 156 15.01 -0.71 -0.46
CA THR A 156 14.13 -0.12 -1.47
C THR A 156 13.38 1.08 -0.89
N ASN A 157 13.31 2.17 -1.65
CA ASN A 157 12.65 3.39 -1.22
C ASN A 157 11.16 3.36 -1.59
N TRP A 158 10.38 2.56 -0.86
CA TRP A 158 8.95 2.40 -1.13
C TRP A 158 8.16 3.68 -0.91
N ASP A 159 7.29 4.02 -1.87
CA ASP A 159 6.31 5.09 -1.76
C ASP A 159 5.13 4.67 -0.89
N LEU A 160 4.73 3.40 -0.99
CA LEU A 160 3.68 2.81 -0.18
C LEU A 160 3.90 1.30 -0.02
N VAL A 161 3.61 0.80 1.18
CA VAL A 161 3.55 -0.64 1.49
C VAL A 161 2.15 -0.98 1.98
N ILE A 162 1.48 -1.91 1.31
CA ILE A 162 0.21 -2.48 1.77
C ILE A 162 0.48 -3.85 2.37
N ILE A 163 -0.06 -4.10 3.55
CA ILE A 163 0.02 -5.42 4.21
C ILE A 163 -1.39 -5.94 4.39
N ASP A 164 -1.71 -6.95 3.61
CA ASP A 164 -3.00 -7.65 3.70
C ASP A 164 -2.96 -8.74 4.76
N GLU A 165 -4.11 -9.01 5.36
CA GLU A 165 -4.26 -9.90 6.51
C GLU A 165 -3.28 -9.56 7.65
N ALA A 166 -3.19 -8.26 7.95
CA ALA A 166 -2.24 -7.71 8.91
C ALA A 166 -2.41 -8.25 10.33
N HIS A 167 -3.57 -8.84 10.66
CA HIS A 167 -3.79 -9.53 11.93
C HIS A 167 -2.74 -10.61 12.22
N ARG A 168 -2.07 -11.17 11.19
CA ARG A 168 -0.96 -12.13 11.34
C ARG A 168 0.27 -11.51 11.99
N LEU A 169 0.37 -10.18 11.99
CA LEU A 169 1.47 -9.43 12.58
C LEU A 169 1.14 -8.79 13.92
N ARG A 170 -0.12 -8.88 14.39
CA ARG A 170 -0.61 -8.20 15.62
C ARG A 170 0.19 -8.45 16.89
N ASN A 171 0.86 -9.59 16.98
CA ASN A 171 1.74 -9.94 18.12
C ASN A 171 3.20 -9.45 17.93
N VAL A 172 3.45 -8.39 17.16
CA VAL A 172 4.78 -7.84 16.90
C VAL A 172 5.51 -7.38 18.18
N TYR A 173 4.75 -7.00 19.22
CA TYR A 173 5.30 -6.64 20.54
C TYR A 173 5.94 -7.83 21.29
N LYS A 174 5.73 -9.07 20.82
CA LYS A 174 6.38 -10.26 21.38
C LYS A 174 7.71 -10.51 20.67
N PRO A 175 8.85 -10.55 21.39
CA PRO A 175 10.17 -10.76 20.75
C PRO A 175 10.27 -12.07 19.96
N GLN A 176 9.49 -13.08 20.34
CA GLN A 176 9.48 -14.39 19.68
C GLN A 176 8.83 -14.34 18.28
N ASN A 177 8.02 -13.32 17.97
CA ASN A 177 7.38 -13.20 16.67
C ASN A 177 8.35 -12.63 15.62
N ARG A 178 9.32 -13.46 15.22
CA ARG A 178 10.38 -13.08 14.27
C ARG A 178 9.85 -12.57 12.93
N ILE A 179 8.69 -13.09 12.45
CA ILE A 179 8.14 -12.67 11.16
C ILE A 179 7.68 -11.21 11.26
N ALA A 180 6.85 -10.92 12.26
CA ALA A 180 6.30 -9.58 12.45
C ALA A 180 7.40 -8.54 12.72
N ASN A 181 8.35 -8.87 13.59
CA ASN A 181 9.46 -7.97 13.91
C ASN A 181 10.34 -7.67 12.68
N THR A 182 10.72 -8.71 11.93
CA THR A 182 11.53 -8.53 10.71
C THR A 182 10.80 -7.68 9.65
N ILE A 183 9.50 -7.89 9.44
CA ILE A 183 8.72 -7.10 8.48
C ILE A 183 8.57 -5.66 8.96
N LYS A 184 8.25 -5.45 10.24
CA LYS A 184 8.17 -4.12 10.85
C LYS A 184 9.45 -3.33 10.60
N GLU A 185 10.61 -3.91 10.92
CA GLU A 185 11.92 -3.28 10.70
C GLU A 185 12.20 -3.00 9.22
N ALA A 186 11.80 -3.90 8.32
CA ALA A 186 12.04 -3.73 6.89
C ALA A 186 11.25 -2.57 6.27
N VAL A 187 10.10 -2.22 6.86
CA VAL A 187 9.21 -1.16 6.35
C VAL A 187 9.06 0.03 7.30
N GLU A 188 9.89 0.14 8.34
CA GLU A 188 9.78 1.10 9.45
C GLU A 188 9.60 2.56 8.98
N SER A 189 10.45 3.01 8.04
CA SER A 189 10.47 4.38 7.55
C SER A 189 9.46 4.67 6.42
N ARG A 190 8.62 3.67 6.04
CA ARG A 190 7.74 3.77 4.87
C ARG A 190 6.31 4.07 5.25
N LYS A 191 5.54 4.69 4.35
CA LYS A 191 4.09 4.74 4.47
C LYS A 191 3.51 3.34 4.34
N LYS A 192 2.57 2.99 5.22
CA LYS A 192 1.97 1.65 5.29
C LYS A 192 0.47 1.72 5.41
N ILE A 193 -0.21 0.82 4.72
CA ILE A 193 -1.64 0.53 4.94
C ILE A 193 -1.73 -0.91 5.42
N LEU A 194 -2.27 -1.08 6.61
CA LEU A 194 -2.55 -2.40 7.16
C LEU A 194 -4.02 -2.73 6.93
N MET A 195 -4.29 -3.86 6.28
CA MET A 195 -5.64 -4.31 5.97
C MET A 195 -5.94 -5.57 6.77
N THR A 196 -7.06 -5.57 7.47
CA THR A 196 -7.50 -6.74 8.25
C THR A 196 -8.99 -6.68 8.54
N ALA A 197 -9.65 -7.83 8.59
CA ALA A 197 -11.03 -7.90 9.07
C ALA A 197 -11.12 -8.01 10.61
N THR A 198 -10.01 -8.31 11.27
CA THR A 198 -9.99 -8.58 12.71
C THR A 198 -8.85 -7.83 13.39
N PRO A 199 -8.94 -6.49 13.51
CA PRO A 199 -7.87 -5.68 14.12
C PRO A 199 -7.70 -5.99 15.62
N LEU A 200 -8.79 -6.42 16.27
CA LEU A 200 -8.85 -6.78 17.67
C LEU A 200 -9.63 -8.08 17.84
N GLN A 201 -9.05 -9.10 18.45
CA GLN A 201 -9.71 -10.38 18.68
C GLN A 201 -9.66 -10.81 20.16
N ASN A 202 -8.50 -10.84 20.76
CA ASN A 202 -8.31 -11.38 22.11
C ASN A 202 -7.83 -10.35 23.14
N SER A 203 -7.14 -9.31 22.70
CA SER A 203 -6.52 -8.34 23.61
C SER A 203 -6.28 -7.01 22.92
N ILE A 204 -6.47 -5.92 23.67
CA ILE A 204 -6.16 -4.57 23.21
C ILE A 204 -4.68 -4.42 22.78
N LEU A 205 -3.79 -5.28 23.30
CA LEU A 205 -2.38 -5.34 22.90
C LEU A 205 -2.19 -5.77 21.44
N GLU A 206 -3.17 -6.42 20.82
CA GLU A 206 -3.14 -6.74 19.40
C GLU A 206 -3.26 -5.48 18.56
N LEU A 207 -4.14 -4.55 18.97
CA LEU A 207 -4.25 -3.23 18.34
C LEU A 207 -2.98 -2.41 18.54
N TYR A 208 -2.44 -2.41 19.77
CA TYR A 208 -1.12 -1.82 20.04
C TYR A 208 -0.06 -2.35 19.07
N GLY A 209 -0.02 -3.67 18.88
CA GLY A 209 0.92 -4.30 17.94
C GLY A 209 0.75 -3.82 16.51
N LEU A 210 -0.48 -3.75 15.99
CA LEU A 210 -0.74 -3.27 14.63
C LEU A 210 -0.37 -1.79 14.46
N VAL A 211 -0.77 -0.94 15.41
CA VAL A 211 -0.44 0.49 15.37
C VAL A 211 1.07 0.70 15.45
N SER A 212 1.79 -0.10 16.26
CA SER A 212 3.25 -0.02 16.37
C SER A 212 3.99 -0.42 15.08
N ILE A 213 3.36 -1.17 14.16
CA ILE A 213 3.93 -1.42 12.84
C ILE A 213 3.90 -0.12 12.02
N ILE A 214 2.85 0.69 12.15
CA ILE A 214 2.72 1.97 11.44
C ILE A 214 3.64 2.99 12.07
N ASP A 215 3.50 3.22 13.38
CA ASP A 215 4.26 4.22 14.11
C ASP A 215 4.39 3.80 15.58
N ASP A 216 5.61 3.61 16.05
CA ASP A 216 5.91 3.18 17.43
C ASP A 216 5.55 4.24 18.49
N TYR A 217 5.42 5.51 18.06
CA TYR A 217 5.25 6.62 19.00
C TYR A 217 3.80 6.95 19.32
N VAL A 218 2.83 6.36 18.60
CA VAL A 218 1.40 6.69 18.75
C VAL A 218 0.89 6.37 20.15
N PHE A 219 1.22 5.21 20.66
CA PHE A 219 0.78 4.72 21.98
C PHE A 219 1.90 4.70 23.03
N GLY A 220 3.09 5.18 22.67
CA GLY A 220 4.26 5.09 23.56
C GLY A 220 4.71 3.65 23.83
N ASP A 221 5.26 3.42 25.03
CA ASP A 221 5.73 2.08 25.39
C ASP A 221 4.59 1.16 25.85
N ILE A 222 4.79 -0.16 25.70
CA ILE A 222 3.79 -1.18 26.02
C ILE A 222 3.43 -1.23 27.53
N LYS A 223 4.29 -0.72 28.41
CA LYS A 223 4.00 -0.71 29.84
C LYS A 223 3.02 0.40 30.18
N SER A 224 3.16 1.55 29.52
CA SER A 224 2.24 2.69 29.68
C SER A 224 0.90 2.42 29.03
N PHE A 225 0.84 1.56 28.02
CA PHE A 225 -0.38 1.20 27.29
C PHE A 225 -1.23 0.14 28.03
N LYS A 226 -0.66 -0.66 28.91
CA LYS A 226 -1.37 -1.66 29.73
C LYS A 226 -2.15 -1.04 30.88
#